data_334a4d993555ccf00cdba3f993e809bf
#
_entry.id   334a4d993555ccf00cdba3f993e809bf
#
_cell.length_a   1.000
_cell.length_b   1.000
_cell.length_c   1.000
_cell.angle_alpha   90.00
_cell.angle_beta   90.00
_cell.angle_gamma   90.00
#
_symmetry.space_group_name_H-M   'P 1'
#
loop_
_entity.id
_entity.type
_entity.pdbx_description
1 polymer ?
#
loop_
_entity_poly.entity_id
_entity_poly.type
_entity_poly.pdbx_seq_one_letter_code
_entity_poly.pdbx_strand_id
1 'polypeptide(L)'
;DKTGKVLDTAIVYPHQPRNQWSQAVQTLSTLCAKHSVDLMAIGNGTASRETEKLAQEIADLIKQAGGQRPTPVVVSESGASVYSASPLAAEEFPDMDVSLRGAVSIARRLQDPLAELVKIDPKAIGVGQYQHDVNQTALARTLDGVVESAVNGVGVDLNTASVPLLERVAGVNSTIATNIVAY
;
A
#
# COMPACT_ATOMS: atom_id res chain seq x y z
N ASP A 1 -0.58 11.71 -2.40
CA ASP A 1 0.47 12.72 -2.32
C ASP A 1 1.66 12.22 -1.50
N LYS A 2 2.66 13.05 -1.28
CA LYS A 2 3.89 12.67 -0.53
C LYS A 2 3.65 12.32 0.93
N THR A 3 2.51 12.70 1.50
CA THR A 3 2.12 12.36 2.87
C THR A 3 1.25 11.10 2.96
N GLY A 4 1.04 10.40 1.85
CA GLY A 4 0.17 9.23 1.78
C GLY A 4 -1.33 9.55 1.73
N LYS A 5 -1.72 10.83 1.62
CA LYS A 5 -3.13 11.22 1.48
C LYS A 5 -3.66 10.87 0.09
N VAL A 6 -4.84 10.24 0.04
CA VAL A 6 -5.55 9.96 -1.22
C VAL A 6 -6.11 11.25 -1.78
N LEU A 7 -5.76 11.58 -3.02
CA LEU A 7 -6.21 12.79 -3.71
C LEU A 7 -7.38 12.50 -4.66
N ASP A 8 -7.35 11.33 -5.30
CA ASP A 8 -8.34 10.96 -6.30
C ASP A 8 -8.41 9.44 -6.44
N THR A 9 -9.50 8.92 -6.98
CA THR A 9 -9.69 7.50 -7.26
C THR A 9 -10.43 7.29 -8.57
N ALA A 10 -10.10 6.20 -9.28
CA ALA A 10 -10.85 5.76 -10.45
C ALA A 10 -10.84 4.24 -10.55
N ILE A 11 -11.88 3.68 -11.14
CA ILE A 11 -11.96 2.26 -11.48
C ILE A 11 -11.91 2.14 -12.98
N VAL A 12 -11.00 1.31 -13.49
CA VAL A 12 -10.80 1.06 -14.91
C VAL A 12 -10.83 -0.45 -15.20
N TYR A 13 -11.20 -0.81 -16.41
CA TYR A 13 -11.38 -2.21 -16.82
C TYR A 13 -10.60 -2.49 -18.12
N PRO A 14 -9.26 -2.46 -18.10
CA PRO A 14 -8.47 -2.62 -19.32
C PRO A 14 -8.53 -4.04 -19.90
N HIS A 15 -8.79 -5.06 -19.05
CA HIS A 15 -8.73 -6.47 -19.42
C HIS A 15 -10.13 -7.08 -19.65
N GLN A 16 -10.14 -8.35 -20.08
CA GLN A 16 -11.38 -9.11 -20.21
C GLN A 16 -12.16 -9.16 -18.88
N PRO A 17 -13.51 -9.20 -18.92
CA PRO A 17 -14.34 -9.26 -20.12
C PRO A 17 -14.62 -7.91 -20.81
N ARG A 18 -14.31 -6.78 -20.18
CA ARG A 18 -14.69 -5.44 -20.68
C ARG A 18 -13.77 -4.89 -21.75
N ASN A 19 -12.48 -5.23 -21.76
CA ASN A 19 -11.46 -4.80 -22.72
C ASN A 19 -11.45 -3.28 -23.02
N GLN A 20 -11.62 -2.45 -22.00
CA GLN A 20 -11.68 -0.98 -22.13
C GLN A 20 -10.28 -0.36 -22.03
N TRP A 21 -9.32 -0.86 -22.79
CA TRP A 21 -7.92 -0.44 -22.74
C TRP A 21 -7.74 1.05 -23.00
N SER A 22 -8.26 1.56 -24.13
CA SER A 22 -8.10 2.97 -24.50
C SER A 22 -8.75 3.91 -23.48
N GLN A 23 -9.90 3.55 -22.92
CA GLN A 23 -10.55 4.31 -21.87
C GLN A 23 -9.73 4.31 -20.58
N ALA A 24 -9.13 3.17 -20.22
CA ALA A 24 -8.26 3.06 -19.06
C ALA A 24 -7.01 3.94 -19.23
N VAL A 25 -6.36 3.90 -20.40
CA VAL A 25 -5.22 4.78 -20.73
C VAL A 25 -5.62 6.24 -20.59
N GLN A 26 -6.73 6.66 -21.17
CA GLN A 26 -7.20 8.07 -21.10
C GLN A 26 -7.46 8.50 -19.66
N THR A 27 -8.23 7.70 -18.90
CA THR A 27 -8.57 8.02 -17.50
C THR A 27 -7.32 8.15 -16.63
N LEU A 28 -6.43 7.17 -16.70
CA LEU A 28 -5.23 7.15 -15.86
C LEU A 28 -4.21 8.20 -16.29
N SER A 29 -4.04 8.46 -17.59
CA SER A 29 -3.18 9.56 -18.06
C SER A 29 -3.67 10.92 -17.57
N THR A 30 -4.99 11.14 -17.57
CA THR A 30 -5.60 12.39 -17.05
C THR A 30 -5.32 12.53 -15.54
N LEU A 31 -5.48 11.48 -14.76
CA LEU A 31 -5.18 11.51 -13.33
C LEU A 31 -3.69 11.74 -13.04
N CYS A 32 -2.81 11.05 -13.77
CA CYS A 32 -1.37 11.24 -13.63
C CYS A 32 -0.95 12.68 -13.96
N ALA A 33 -1.48 13.25 -15.01
CA ALA A 33 -1.19 14.64 -15.39
C ALA A 33 -1.76 15.64 -14.38
N LYS A 34 -3.02 15.44 -13.94
CA LYS A 34 -3.69 16.31 -12.96
C LYS A 34 -2.93 16.42 -11.64
N HIS A 35 -2.36 15.31 -11.18
CA HIS A 35 -1.69 15.23 -9.87
C HIS A 35 -0.16 15.21 -9.96
N SER A 36 0.42 15.41 -11.16
CA SER A 36 1.87 15.38 -11.38
C SER A 36 2.51 14.13 -10.77
N VAL A 37 1.99 12.96 -11.14
CA VAL A 37 2.41 11.68 -10.56
C VAL A 37 3.84 11.34 -10.97
N ASP A 38 4.71 11.07 -10.00
CA ASP A 38 6.10 10.66 -10.20
C ASP A 38 6.27 9.14 -10.32
N LEU A 39 5.48 8.37 -9.54
CA LEU A 39 5.58 6.92 -9.43
C LEU A 39 4.20 6.25 -9.60
N MET A 40 4.17 5.12 -10.28
CA MET A 40 2.99 4.27 -10.41
C MET A 40 3.25 2.92 -9.76
N ALA A 41 2.67 2.66 -8.59
CA ALA A 41 2.78 1.37 -7.92
C ALA A 41 1.84 0.35 -8.56
N ILE A 42 2.35 -0.83 -8.89
CA ILE A 42 1.61 -1.93 -9.50
C ILE A 42 1.73 -3.15 -8.60
N GLY A 43 0.59 -3.70 -8.16
CA GLY A 43 0.59 -4.95 -7.38
C GLY A 43 1.15 -6.12 -8.21
N ASN A 44 1.90 -7.02 -7.56
CA ASN A 44 2.55 -8.16 -8.23
C ASN A 44 1.65 -9.41 -8.36
N GLY A 45 0.34 -9.28 -8.21
CA GLY A 45 -0.62 -10.38 -8.31
C GLY A 45 -1.09 -10.67 -9.74
N THR A 46 -2.35 -11.09 -9.84
CA THR A 46 -2.97 -11.44 -11.13
C THR A 46 -2.96 -10.24 -12.08
N ALA A 47 -2.66 -10.48 -13.36
CA ALA A 47 -2.57 -9.48 -14.42
C ALA A 47 -1.52 -8.37 -14.18
N SER A 48 -0.52 -8.59 -13.32
CA SER A 48 0.51 -7.58 -13.06
C SER A 48 1.30 -7.19 -14.31
N ARG A 49 1.62 -8.16 -15.19
CA ARG A 49 2.34 -7.91 -16.45
C ARG A 49 1.54 -7.06 -17.43
N GLU A 50 0.24 -7.29 -17.53
CA GLU A 50 -0.67 -6.52 -18.37
C GLU A 50 -0.85 -5.11 -17.82
N THR A 51 -0.95 -4.99 -16.49
CA THR A 51 -1.02 -3.69 -15.80
C THR A 51 0.29 -2.90 -15.96
N GLU A 52 1.43 -3.58 -15.93
CA GLU A 52 2.73 -2.95 -16.19
C GLU A 52 2.82 -2.40 -17.63
N LYS A 53 2.33 -3.15 -18.64
CA LYS A 53 2.25 -2.65 -20.02
C LYS A 53 1.38 -1.42 -20.13
N LEU A 54 0.21 -1.43 -19.47
CA LEU A 54 -0.68 -0.27 -19.40
C LEU A 54 0.02 0.96 -18.79
N ALA A 55 0.71 0.76 -17.68
CA ALA A 55 1.44 1.82 -16.98
C ALA A 55 2.61 2.37 -17.81
N GLN A 56 3.34 1.52 -18.55
CA GLN A 56 4.39 1.95 -19.47
C GLN A 56 3.82 2.80 -20.61
N GLU A 57 2.71 2.38 -21.22
CA GLU A 57 2.03 3.14 -22.28
C GLU A 57 1.61 4.53 -21.77
N ILE A 58 1.00 4.60 -20.59
CA ILE A 58 0.60 5.86 -19.95
C ILE A 58 1.83 6.76 -19.72
N ALA A 59 2.91 6.20 -19.18
CA ALA A 59 4.14 6.92 -18.92
C ALA A 59 4.75 7.53 -20.20
N ASP A 60 4.74 6.76 -21.28
CA ASP A 60 5.27 7.19 -22.57
C ASP A 60 4.39 8.26 -23.24
N LEU A 61 3.07 8.14 -23.13
CA LEU A 61 2.13 9.16 -23.62
C LEU A 61 2.30 10.49 -22.88
N ILE A 62 2.46 10.46 -21.57
CA ILE A 62 2.70 11.68 -20.76
C ILE A 62 4.01 12.35 -21.18
N LYS A 63 5.07 11.56 -21.40
CA LYS A 63 6.35 12.07 -21.89
C LYS A 63 6.24 12.69 -23.29
N GLN A 64 5.53 12.03 -24.21
CA GLN A 64 5.29 12.54 -25.58
C GLN A 64 4.51 13.86 -25.58
N ALA A 65 3.59 14.03 -24.61
CA ALA A 65 2.84 15.25 -24.39
C ALA A 65 3.66 16.39 -23.72
N GLY A 66 4.95 16.17 -23.45
CA GLY A 66 5.84 17.14 -22.81
C GLY A 66 5.77 17.15 -21.28
N GLY A 67 5.05 16.20 -20.64
CA GLY A 67 5.00 16.04 -19.19
C GLY A 67 6.19 15.25 -18.64
N GLN A 68 6.33 15.26 -17.31
CA GLN A 68 7.28 14.39 -16.62
C GLN A 68 6.79 12.94 -16.70
N ARG A 69 7.64 12.04 -17.20
CA ARG A 69 7.34 10.63 -17.32
C ARG A 69 7.26 9.97 -15.95
N PRO A 70 6.09 9.47 -15.49
CA PRO A 70 6.03 8.71 -14.26
C PRO A 70 6.74 7.35 -14.40
N THR A 71 7.27 6.84 -13.29
CA THR A 71 7.98 5.56 -13.28
C THR A 71 7.08 4.45 -12.75
N PRO A 72 6.72 3.43 -13.55
CA PRO A 72 6.04 2.25 -13.06
C PRO A 72 6.96 1.40 -12.18
N VAL A 73 6.46 0.94 -11.04
CA VAL A 73 7.19 0.10 -10.07
C VAL A 73 6.28 -1.03 -9.60
N VAL A 74 6.75 -2.27 -9.73
CA VAL A 74 6.04 -3.44 -9.22
C VAL A 74 6.27 -3.55 -7.71
N VAL A 75 5.18 -3.67 -6.96
CA VAL A 75 5.15 -3.68 -5.49
C VAL A 75 4.49 -4.96 -5.00
N SER A 76 5.03 -5.57 -3.95
CA SER A 76 4.39 -6.72 -3.31
C SER A 76 3.00 -6.36 -2.78
N GLU A 77 1.99 -7.15 -3.15
CA GLU A 77 0.63 -7.01 -2.64
C GLU A 77 0.30 -8.00 -1.51
N SER A 78 1.30 -8.74 -1.00
CA SER A 78 1.12 -9.71 0.08
C SER A 78 0.37 -9.10 1.26
N GLY A 79 -0.74 -9.72 1.67
CA GLY A 79 -1.59 -9.24 2.77
C GLY A 79 -2.42 -7.97 2.48
N ALA A 80 -2.37 -7.38 1.28
CA ALA A 80 -3.16 -6.19 0.96
C ALA A 80 -4.68 -6.45 1.07
N SER A 81 -5.13 -7.62 0.68
CA SER A 81 -6.55 -8.04 0.84
C SER A 81 -6.94 -8.20 2.32
N VAL A 82 -6.02 -8.66 3.17
CA VAL A 82 -6.25 -8.77 4.62
C VAL A 82 -6.42 -7.38 5.22
N TYR A 83 -5.52 -6.45 4.90
CA TYR A 83 -5.63 -5.06 5.34
C TYR A 83 -6.93 -4.43 4.83
N SER A 84 -7.24 -4.52 3.55
CA SER A 84 -8.39 -3.83 2.95
C SER A 84 -9.74 -4.23 3.57
N ALA A 85 -9.85 -5.46 4.07
CA ALA A 85 -11.02 -5.98 4.77
C ALA A 85 -10.97 -5.77 6.30
N SER A 86 -9.90 -5.19 6.85
CA SER A 86 -9.72 -5.01 8.28
C SER A 86 -10.57 -3.86 8.84
N PRO A 87 -10.88 -3.88 10.15
CA PRO A 87 -11.51 -2.75 10.84
C PRO A 87 -10.69 -1.47 10.71
N LEU A 88 -9.36 -1.57 10.81
CA LEU A 88 -8.45 -0.44 10.67
C LEU A 88 -8.61 0.25 9.29
N ALA A 89 -8.67 -0.53 8.20
CA ALA A 89 -8.88 0.04 6.87
C ALA A 89 -10.28 0.66 6.71
N ALA A 90 -11.28 0.14 7.43
CA ALA A 90 -12.61 0.73 7.46
C ALA A 90 -12.65 2.06 8.22
N GLU A 91 -11.85 2.20 9.27
CA GLU A 91 -11.67 3.47 10.01
C GLU A 91 -10.88 4.50 9.19
N GLU A 92 -9.80 4.08 8.53
CA GLU A 92 -8.99 4.97 7.67
C GLU A 92 -9.78 5.47 6.44
N PHE A 93 -10.66 4.64 5.89
CA PHE A 93 -11.40 4.91 4.65
C PHE A 93 -12.85 4.41 4.74
N PRO A 94 -13.70 5.05 5.56
CA PRO A 94 -15.07 4.58 5.80
C PRO A 94 -15.93 4.53 4.53
N ASP A 95 -15.76 5.50 3.63
CA ASP A 95 -16.57 5.64 2.41
C ASP A 95 -15.91 5.00 1.16
N MET A 96 -14.78 4.32 1.32
CA MET A 96 -14.04 3.75 0.20
C MET A 96 -14.29 2.24 0.06
N ASP A 97 -14.50 1.79 -1.17
CA ASP A 97 -14.61 0.36 -1.49
C ASP A 97 -13.35 -0.43 -1.08
N VAL A 98 -13.55 -1.67 -0.67
CA VAL A 98 -12.48 -2.58 -0.21
C VAL A 98 -11.36 -2.72 -1.25
N SER A 99 -11.69 -2.79 -2.53
CA SER A 99 -10.69 -2.89 -3.61
C SER A 99 -9.82 -1.64 -3.71
N LEU A 100 -10.42 -0.47 -3.54
CA LEU A 100 -9.68 0.81 -3.53
C LEU A 100 -8.79 0.95 -2.29
N ARG A 101 -9.24 0.49 -1.11
CA ARG A 101 -8.39 0.44 0.10
C ARG A 101 -7.14 -0.40 -0.13
N GLY A 102 -7.27 -1.55 -0.82
CA GLY A 102 -6.14 -2.39 -1.22
C GLY A 102 -5.16 -1.66 -2.15
N ALA A 103 -5.67 -0.94 -3.15
CA ALA A 103 -4.85 -0.17 -4.07
C ALA A 103 -4.10 0.97 -3.35
N VAL A 104 -4.74 1.65 -2.40
CA VAL A 104 -4.09 2.68 -1.56
C VAL A 104 -2.94 2.07 -0.75
N SER A 105 -3.17 0.91 -0.11
CA SER A 105 -2.12 0.22 0.65
C SER A 105 -0.92 -0.14 -0.23
N ILE A 106 -1.15 -0.69 -1.43
CA ILE A 106 -0.08 -1.02 -2.38
C ILE A 106 0.72 0.24 -2.77
N ALA A 107 0.03 1.36 -3.03
CA ALA A 107 0.70 2.62 -3.35
C ALA A 107 1.54 3.17 -2.18
N ARG A 108 0.99 3.13 -0.96
CA ARG A 108 1.69 3.58 0.26
C ARG A 108 2.91 2.73 0.60
N ARG A 109 2.91 1.41 0.27
CA ARG A 109 4.10 0.55 0.44
C ARG A 109 5.29 1.01 -0.39
N LEU A 110 5.06 1.66 -1.52
CA LEU A 110 6.14 2.25 -2.31
C LEU A 110 6.75 3.48 -1.64
N GLN A 111 5.98 4.19 -0.83
CA GLN A 111 6.44 5.37 -0.08
C GLN A 111 7.13 4.97 1.23
N ASP A 112 6.44 4.17 2.05
CA ASP A 112 6.93 3.66 3.32
C ASP A 112 6.39 2.23 3.55
N PRO A 113 7.17 1.21 3.14
CA PRO A 113 6.73 -0.18 3.26
C PRO A 113 6.48 -0.60 4.71
N LEU A 114 7.28 -0.10 5.66
CA LEU A 114 7.16 -0.48 7.06
C LEU A 114 5.88 0.07 7.69
N ALA A 115 5.56 1.33 7.42
CA ALA A 115 4.33 1.96 7.91
C ALA A 115 3.05 1.25 7.46
N GLU A 116 3.06 0.65 6.27
CA GLU A 116 1.92 -0.12 5.77
C GLU A 116 1.93 -1.59 6.25
N LEU A 117 3.08 -2.25 6.24
CA LEU A 117 3.16 -3.66 6.58
C LEU A 117 2.87 -3.94 8.07
N VAL A 118 3.17 -3.01 8.96
CA VAL A 118 2.82 -3.15 10.41
C VAL A 118 1.32 -3.19 10.68
N LYS A 119 0.50 -2.75 9.74
CA LYS A 119 -0.98 -2.81 9.82
C LYS A 119 -1.54 -4.22 9.58
N ILE A 120 -0.71 -5.15 9.17
CA ILE A 120 -1.09 -6.52 8.79
C ILE A 120 -0.49 -7.49 9.80
N ASP A 121 -1.29 -8.45 10.30
CA ASP A 121 -0.75 -9.55 11.10
C ASP A 121 0.32 -10.29 10.28
N PRO A 122 1.58 -10.39 10.76
CA PRO A 122 2.66 -11.07 10.04
C PRO A 122 2.31 -12.51 9.64
N LYS A 123 1.46 -13.22 10.40
CA LYS A 123 1.00 -14.57 10.07
C LYS A 123 0.13 -14.62 8.81
N ALA A 124 -0.51 -13.50 8.44
CA ALA A 124 -1.30 -13.39 7.22
C ALA A 124 -0.46 -13.24 5.95
N ILE A 125 0.83 -12.99 6.10
CA ILE A 125 1.80 -12.81 4.99
C ILE A 125 2.58 -14.09 4.88
N GLY A 126 2.39 -15.20 4.86
CA GLY A 126 3.22 -16.42 4.73
C GLY A 126 4.69 -16.23 5.11
N VAL A 127 5.03 -16.56 6.35
CA VAL A 127 6.39 -16.40 6.91
C VAL A 127 7.25 -17.66 6.79
N GLY A 128 6.65 -18.81 6.47
CA GLY A 128 7.37 -20.06 6.29
C GLY A 128 6.48 -21.23 5.86
N GLN A 129 7.10 -22.22 5.21
CA GLN A 129 6.41 -23.39 4.69
C GLN A 129 5.66 -24.17 5.79
N TYR A 130 6.24 -24.28 6.99
CA TYR A 130 5.69 -25.02 8.12
C TYR A 130 5.04 -24.12 9.17
N GLN A 131 4.62 -22.95 8.81
CA GLN A 131 4.04 -21.97 9.72
C GLN A 131 2.81 -22.53 10.48
N HIS A 132 2.03 -23.41 9.87
CA HIS A 132 0.84 -23.99 10.49
C HIS A 132 1.16 -25.19 11.41
N ASP A 133 2.36 -25.74 11.35
CA ASP A 133 2.79 -26.92 12.12
C ASP A 133 3.48 -26.55 13.43
N VAL A 134 3.75 -25.27 13.67
CA VAL A 134 4.37 -24.78 14.90
C VAL A 134 3.34 -24.23 15.89
N ASN A 135 3.75 -24.04 17.14
CA ASN A 135 2.90 -23.41 18.14
C ASN A 135 2.55 -21.97 17.74
N GLN A 136 1.27 -21.71 17.50
CA GLN A 136 0.78 -20.45 16.96
C GLN A 136 0.98 -19.26 17.93
N THR A 137 0.90 -19.51 19.23
CA THR A 137 1.14 -18.47 20.26
C THR A 137 2.61 -18.08 20.32
N ALA A 138 3.51 -19.06 20.26
CA ALA A 138 4.95 -18.81 20.22
C ALA A 138 5.34 -18.10 18.92
N LEU A 139 4.79 -18.53 17.78
CA LEU A 139 5.01 -17.90 16.48
C LEU A 139 4.60 -16.42 16.51
N ALA A 140 3.39 -16.11 16.97
CA ALA A 140 2.89 -14.74 17.06
C ALA A 140 3.83 -13.87 17.90
N ARG A 141 4.21 -14.32 19.10
CA ARG A 141 5.12 -13.57 19.97
C ARG A 141 6.48 -13.33 19.32
N THR A 142 7.03 -14.33 18.64
CA THR A 142 8.32 -14.19 17.96
C THR A 142 8.24 -13.19 16.81
N LEU A 143 7.17 -13.27 16.01
CA LEU A 143 6.95 -12.35 14.91
C LEU A 143 6.73 -10.90 15.37
N ASP A 144 5.98 -10.69 16.46
CA ASP A 144 5.82 -9.37 17.08
C ASP A 144 7.17 -8.79 17.50
N GLY A 145 8.03 -9.60 18.16
CA GLY A 145 9.39 -9.16 18.53
C GLY A 145 10.28 -8.84 17.33
N VAL A 146 10.14 -9.57 16.21
CA VAL A 146 10.86 -9.26 14.96
C VAL A 146 10.40 -7.94 14.37
N VAL A 147 9.08 -7.71 14.31
CA VAL A 147 8.51 -6.45 13.81
C VAL A 147 8.94 -5.27 14.67
N GLU A 148 8.85 -5.39 16.01
CA GLU A 148 9.33 -4.38 16.94
C GLU A 148 10.82 -4.07 16.74
N SER A 149 11.66 -5.08 16.64
CA SER A 149 13.09 -4.92 16.37
C SER A 149 13.36 -4.23 15.04
N ALA A 150 12.62 -4.57 13.99
CA ALA A 150 12.76 -3.94 12.68
C ALA A 150 12.37 -2.45 12.72
N VAL A 151 11.25 -2.13 13.35
CA VAL A 151 10.77 -0.73 13.49
C VAL A 151 11.79 0.11 14.29
N ASN A 152 12.27 -0.40 15.42
CA ASN A 152 13.24 0.31 16.24
C ASN A 152 14.62 0.43 15.58
N GLY A 153 14.99 -0.54 14.73
CA GLY A 153 16.23 -0.49 13.95
C GLY A 153 16.22 0.53 12.82
N VAL A 154 15.08 0.72 12.16
CA VAL A 154 14.90 1.72 11.08
C VAL A 154 14.65 3.11 11.64
N GLY A 155 13.91 3.19 12.74
CA GLY A 155 13.40 4.45 13.28
C GLY A 155 12.07 4.89 12.65
N VAL A 156 11.41 5.85 13.27
CA VAL A 156 10.07 6.34 12.88
C VAL A 156 10.08 7.87 12.84
N ASP A 157 9.55 8.46 11.79
CA ASP A 157 9.28 9.90 11.73
C ASP A 157 7.97 10.21 12.48
N LEU A 158 8.08 10.91 13.60
CA LEU A 158 6.94 11.25 14.45
C LEU A 158 5.91 12.16 13.78
N ASN A 159 6.32 12.94 12.76
CA ASN A 159 5.41 13.86 12.08
C ASN A 159 4.51 13.17 11.03
N THR A 160 4.88 11.97 10.60
CA THR A 160 4.16 11.24 9.54
C THR A 160 3.68 9.86 9.99
N ALA A 161 4.12 9.39 11.15
CA ALA A 161 3.81 8.04 11.64
C ALA A 161 2.33 7.89 12.01
N SER A 162 1.76 6.76 11.63
CA SER A 162 0.42 6.33 12.07
C SER A 162 0.45 5.69 13.45
N VAL A 163 -0.70 5.65 14.13
CA VAL A 163 -0.84 4.96 15.43
C VAL A 163 -0.29 3.52 15.39
N PRO A 164 -0.65 2.66 14.40
CA PRO A 164 -0.12 1.30 14.33
C PRO A 164 1.41 1.21 14.21
N LEU A 165 2.05 2.19 13.56
CA LEU A 165 3.50 2.23 13.46
C LEU A 165 4.14 2.64 14.79
N LEU A 166 3.59 3.65 15.45
CA LEU A 166 4.07 4.13 16.75
C LEU A 166 3.94 3.07 17.84
N GLU A 167 2.89 2.26 17.84
CA GLU A 167 2.71 1.16 18.78
C GLU A 167 3.81 0.07 18.70
N ARG A 168 4.59 0.04 17.61
CA ARG A 168 5.75 -0.84 17.43
C ARG A 168 7.06 -0.25 17.96
N VAL A 169 7.04 1.01 18.39
CA VAL A 169 8.20 1.66 19.02
C VAL A 169 8.30 1.24 20.48
N ALA A 170 9.47 0.81 20.91
CA ALA A 170 9.70 0.38 22.29
C ALA A 170 9.29 1.45 23.32
N GLY A 171 8.44 1.06 24.26
CA GLY A 171 7.92 1.97 25.30
C GLY A 171 6.69 2.80 24.90
N VAL A 172 6.22 2.71 23.66
CA VAL A 172 5.01 3.38 23.18
C VAL A 172 3.83 2.41 23.22
N ASN A 173 2.80 2.73 24.00
CA ASN A 173 1.54 2.01 24.00
C ASN A 173 0.48 2.73 23.16
N SER A 174 -0.69 2.11 22.95
CA SER A 174 -1.78 2.67 22.13
C SER A 174 -2.21 4.07 22.59
N THR A 175 -2.30 4.33 23.87
CA THR A 175 -2.67 5.64 24.41
C THR A 175 -1.62 6.71 24.07
N ILE A 176 -0.34 6.38 24.22
CA ILE A 176 0.76 7.27 23.87
C ILE A 176 0.78 7.52 22.36
N ALA A 177 0.67 6.48 21.55
CA ALA A 177 0.64 6.58 20.09
C ALA A 177 -0.52 7.49 19.61
N THR A 178 -1.72 7.28 20.14
CA THR A 178 -2.90 8.09 19.81
C THR A 178 -2.69 9.56 20.20
N ASN A 179 -2.13 9.83 21.39
CA ASN A 179 -1.85 11.20 21.83
C ASN A 179 -0.79 11.90 20.96
N ILE A 180 0.24 11.17 20.52
CA ILE A 180 1.26 11.72 19.59
C ILE A 180 0.63 12.16 18.28
N VAL A 181 -0.23 11.32 17.69
CA VAL A 181 -0.88 11.62 16.41
C VAL A 181 -1.92 12.73 16.53
N ALA A 182 -2.53 12.90 17.71
CA ALA A 182 -3.53 13.95 17.96
C ALA A 182 -2.92 15.33 18.27
N TYR A 183 -1.64 15.37 18.64
CA TYR A 183 -0.90 16.61 18.94
C TYR A 183 -0.50 17.36 17.68
#